data_591b7b816af61c276c9413c8651f87e0
#
_entry.id   591b7b816af61c276c9413c8651f87e0
#
_cell.length_a   1.000
_cell.length_b   1.000
_cell.length_c   1.000
_cell.angle_alpha   90.00
_cell.angle_beta   90.00
_cell.angle_gamma   90.00
#
_symmetry.space_group_name_H-M   'P 1'
#
loop_
_entity.id
_entity.type
_entity.pdbx_description
1 polymer ?
#
loop_
_entity_poly.entity_id
_entity_poly.type
_entity_poly.pdbx_seq_one_letter_code
_entity_poly.pdbx_strand_id
1 'polypeptide(L)'
;MVEIISVRFKEGGKQYYFNPNGERFRLGEGVIVETARGVEFGECTQENTAVDEMELTAPLRPVLRRATPEDQLTREKNKEKEARAFQICQEKIAEHGLEMKLVEAEYSFEGNKVLFFFTAEGRVDFRALVKDLASAIDRKSTRLNSSHSIRSRMPSSA
;
A
#
# COMPACT_ATOMS: atom_id res chain seq x y z
N MET A 1 -2.71 30.26 -2.70
CA MET A 1 -3.40 29.30 -1.82
C MET A 1 -4.04 28.20 -2.62
N VAL A 2 -3.86 26.98 -2.16
CA VAL A 2 -4.43 25.80 -2.80
C VAL A 2 -5.29 25.07 -1.79
N GLU A 3 -6.41 24.57 -2.25
CA GLU A 3 -7.28 23.77 -1.41
C GLU A 3 -6.79 22.35 -1.39
N ILE A 4 -6.69 21.77 -0.20
CA ILE A 4 -6.23 20.38 -0.02
C ILE A 4 -7.12 19.66 0.99
N ILE A 5 -7.02 18.35 0.99
CA ILE A 5 -7.42 17.53 2.14
C ILE A 5 -6.21 16.69 2.51
N SER A 6 -6.20 16.20 3.75
CA SER A 6 -5.16 15.27 4.17
C SER A 6 -5.75 13.86 4.18
N VAL A 7 -4.98 12.92 3.72
CA VAL A 7 -5.39 11.52 3.59
C VAL A 7 -4.29 10.63 4.14
N ARG A 8 -4.68 9.59 4.88
CA ARG A 8 -3.73 8.57 5.32
C ARG A 8 -4.22 7.22 4.83
N PHE A 9 -3.28 6.33 4.58
CA PHE A 9 -3.60 5.01 4.04
C PHE A 9 -3.58 3.93 5.10
N LYS A 10 -2.89 4.17 6.20
CA LYS A 10 -2.79 3.24 7.30
C LYS A 10 -3.04 3.96 8.60
N GLU A 11 -3.63 3.25 9.53
CA GLU A 11 -3.79 3.78 10.87
C GLU A 11 -2.42 4.05 11.47
N GLY A 12 -2.21 5.27 11.97
CA GLY A 12 -0.92 5.68 12.49
C GLY A 12 0.11 6.01 11.42
N GLY A 13 -0.26 5.95 10.14
CA GLY A 13 0.66 6.25 9.06
C GLY A 13 0.73 7.73 8.75
N LYS A 14 1.60 8.07 7.81
CA LYS A 14 1.75 9.45 7.38
C LYS A 14 0.52 9.97 6.69
N GLN A 15 0.33 11.26 6.78
CA GLN A 15 -0.74 11.96 6.08
C GLN A 15 -0.15 12.66 4.87
N TYR A 16 -0.91 12.66 3.80
CA TYR A 16 -0.50 13.26 2.54
C TYR A 16 -1.58 14.20 2.05
N TYR A 17 -1.16 15.28 1.40
CA TYR A 17 -2.09 16.24 0.83
C TYR A 17 -2.56 15.79 -0.54
N PHE A 18 -3.85 15.94 -0.78
CA PHE A 18 -4.45 15.66 -2.09
C PHE A 18 -5.35 16.81 -2.50
N ASN A 19 -5.52 16.96 -3.81
CA ASN A 19 -6.45 17.91 -4.38
C ASN A 19 -7.86 17.34 -4.25
N PRO A 20 -8.75 17.99 -3.49
CA PRO A 20 -10.11 17.46 -3.31
C PRO A 20 -10.94 17.48 -4.58
N ASN A 21 -10.43 18.08 -5.64
CA ASN A 21 -11.06 18.05 -6.97
C ASN A 21 -12.49 18.56 -6.96
N GLY A 22 -12.71 19.67 -6.24
CA GLY A 22 -14.01 20.33 -6.20
C GLY A 22 -15.01 19.72 -5.26
N GLU A 23 -14.63 18.68 -4.52
CA GLU A 23 -15.51 18.01 -3.57
C GLU A 23 -15.19 18.39 -2.14
N ARG A 24 -16.15 18.21 -1.26
CA ARG A 24 -15.95 18.42 0.16
C ARG A 24 -15.92 17.09 0.87
N PHE A 25 -14.93 16.93 1.74
CA PHE A 25 -14.75 15.69 2.50
C PHE A 25 -14.77 15.97 3.98
N ARG A 26 -15.22 14.99 4.75
CA ARG A 26 -15.28 15.08 6.21
C ARG A 26 -14.25 14.16 6.81
N LEU A 27 -13.90 14.45 8.07
CA LEU A 27 -12.99 13.59 8.81
C LEU A 27 -13.52 12.17 8.85
N GLY A 28 -12.64 11.23 8.60
CA GLY A 28 -12.98 9.81 8.63
C GLY A 28 -13.59 9.28 7.35
N GLU A 29 -13.89 10.14 6.41
CA GLU A 29 -14.52 9.73 5.17
C GLU A 29 -13.51 9.02 4.29
N GLY A 30 -13.93 7.93 3.66
CA GLY A 30 -13.06 7.19 2.74
C GLY A 30 -12.99 7.87 1.39
N VAL A 31 -11.81 7.85 0.80
CA VAL A 31 -11.57 8.45 -0.51
C VAL A 31 -10.74 7.51 -1.36
N ILE A 32 -10.98 7.56 -2.66
CA ILE A 32 -10.20 6.81 -3.62
C ILE A 32 -9.29 7.81 -4.33
N VAL A 33 -8.00 7.57 -4.24
CA VAL A 33 -7.00 8.49 -4.79
C VAL A 33 -6.06 7.75 -5.71
N GLU A 34 -5.44 8.48 -6.59
CA GLU A 34 -4.39 7.93 -7.44
C GLU A 34 -3.04 8.33 -6.89
N THR A 35 -2.16 7.36 -6.74
CA THR A 35 -0.81 7.59 -6.23
C THR A 35 0.19 7.02 -7.22
N ALA A 36 1.48 7.20 -6.91
CA ALA A 36 2.53 6.63 -7.75
C ALA A 36 2.43 5.10 -7.83
N ARG A 37 1.78 4.48 -6.86
CA ARG A 37 1.61 3.02 -6.84
C ARG A 37 0.28 2.57 -7.41
N GLY A 38 -0.51 3.49 -7.93
CA GLY A 38 -1.82 3.20 -8.51
C GLY A 38 -2.94 3.73 -7.65
N VAL A 39 -4.12 3.16 -7.84
CA VAL A 39 -5.32 3.58 -7.13
C VAL A 39 -5.30 3.01 -5.72
N GLU A 40 -5.57 3.84 -4.73
CA GLU A 40 -5.57 3.42 -3.33
C GLU A 40 -6.76 3.99 -2.58
N PHE A 41 -7.16 3.29 -1.52
CA PHE A 41 -8.20 3.71 -0.61
C PHE A 41 -7.52 4.41 0.57
N GLY A 42 -7.97 5.62 0.89
CA GLY A 42 -7.44 6.36 2.02
C GLY A 42 -8.56 6.92 2.88
N GLU A 43 -8.17 7.42 4.02
CA GLU A 43 -9.10 8.03 4.97
C GLU A 43 -8.78 9.51 5.11
N CYS A 44 -9.79 10.35 5.04
CA CYS A 44 -9.62 11.79 5.20
C CYS A 44 -9.31 12.10 6.66
N THR A 45 -8.15 12.69 6.88
CA THR A 45 -7.71 13.07 8.23
C THR A 45 -7.77 14.57 8.46
N GLN A 46 -7.97 15.35 7.42
CA GLN A 46 -8.14 16.79 7.53
C GLN A 46 -9.09 17.23 6.43
N GLU A 47 -10.14 17.92 6.84
CA GLU A 47 -11.14 18.42 5.90
C GLU A 47 -10.55 19.47 4.98
N ASN A 48 -11.30 19.86 3.95
CA ASN A 48 -10.86 20.84 2.98
C ASN A 48 -10.26 22.07 3.66
N THR A 49 -9.05 22.40 3.30
CA THR A 49 -8.29 23.49 3.92
C THR A 49 -7.41 24.12 2.85
N ALA A 50 -7.26 25.44 2.94
CA ALA A 50 -6.35 26.13 2.04
C ALA A 50 -4.96 26.17 2.67
N VAL A 51 -3.96 25.84 1.86
CA VAL A 51 -2.56 25.93 2.29
C VAL A 51 -1.79 26.74 1.26
N ASP A 52 -0.63 27.23 1.70
CA ASP A 52 0.24 27.97 0.82
C ASP A 52 0.91 26.98 -0.14
N GLU A 53 1.00 27.33 -1.42
CA GLU A 53 1.65 26.50 -2.40
C GLU A 53 3.09 26.16 -2.00
N MET A 54 3.74 27.04 -1.26
CA MET A 54 5.11 26.81 -0.83
C MET A 54 5.23 25.69 0.21
N GLU A 55 4.14 25.30 0.83
CA GLU A 55 4.15 24.19 1.76
C GLU A 55 4.11 22.84 1.05
N LEU A 56 3.84 22.85 -0.26
CA LEU A 56 3.76 21.63 -1.01
C LEU A 56 5.14 21.24 -1.51
N THR A 57 5.52 20.01 -1.23
CA THR A 57 6.83 19.50 -1.65
C THR A 57 6.75 18.80 -3.01
N ALA A 58 5.54 18.57 -3.49
CA ALA A 58 5.31 17.90 -4.77
C ALA A 58 3.95 18.33 -5.32
N PRO A 59 3.74 18.17 -6.62
CA PRO A 59 2.43 18.45 -7.20
C PRO A 59 1.35 17.62 -6.55
N LEU A 60 0.20 18.22 -6.31
CA LEU A 60 -0.93 17.52 -5.71
C LEU A 60 -1.53 16.56 -6.71
N ARG A 61 -1.81 15.35 -6.25
CA ARG A 61 -2.58 14.41 -7.03
C ARG A 61 -4.05 14.54 -6.64
N PRO A 62 -4.96 14.29 -7.58
CA PRO A 62 -6.38 14.49 -7.29
C PRO A 62 -7.00 13.31 -6.58
N VAL A 63 -8.05 13.61 -5.82
CA VAL A 63 -8.97 12.58 -5.34
C VAL A 63 -9.81 12.17 -6.54
N LEU A 64 -9.90 10.87 -6.80
CA LEU A 64 -10.69 10.39 -7.92
C LEU A 64 -12.17 10.40 -7.60
N ARG A 65 -12.54 9.95 -6.42
CA ARG A 65 -13.93 9.92 -5.98
C ARG A 65 -14.01 9.57 -4.51
N ARG A 66 -15.21 9.74 -3.97
CA ARG A 66 -15.49 9.33 -2.61
C ARG A 66 -15.62 7.81 -2.58
N ALA A 67 -15.18 7.19 -1.50
CA ALA A 67 -15.29 5.74 -1.37
C ALA A 67 -16.76 5.33 -1.19
N THR A 68 -17.10 4.19 -1.77
CA THR A 68 -18.44 3.61 -1.65
C THR A 68 -18.42 2.47 -0.65
N PRO A 69 -19.59 1.96 -0.22
CA PRO A 69 -19.61 0.77 0.62
C PRO A 69 -18.90 -0.43 -0.02
N GLU A 70 -18.94 -0.55 -1.35
CA GLU A 70 -18.24 -1.62 -2.04
C GLU A 70 -16.72 -1.45 -1.88
N ASP A 71 -16.25 -0.22 -1.91
CA ASP A 71 -14.83 0.06 -1.70
C ASP A 71 -14.41 -0.35 -0.29
N GLN A 72 -15.26 -0.13 0.69
CA GLN A 72 -14.99 -0.55 2.05
C GLN A 72 -14.85 -2.07 2.14
N LEU A 73 -15.74 -2.80 1.47
CA LEU A 73 -15.66 -4.25 1.45
C LEU A 73 -14.39 -4.72 0.77
N THR A 74 -14.01 -4.08 -0.32
CA THR A 74 -12.77 -4.40 -1.02
C THR A 74 -11.58 -4.21 -0.10
N ARG A 75 -11.56 -3.13 0.65
CA ARG A 75 -10.48 -2.84 1.60
C ARG A 75 -10.39 -3.92 2.67
N GLU A 76 -11.54 -4.34 3.21
CA GLU A 76 -11.57 -5.37 4.23
C GLU A 76 -11.10 -6.72 3.69
N LYS A 77 -11.51 -7.06 2.48
CA LYS A 77 -11.04 -8.28 1.84
C LYS A 77 -9.55 -8.25 1.60
N ASN A 78 -9.03 -7.10 1.21
CA ASN A 78 -7.59 -6.96 1.02
C ASN A 78 -6.83 -7.14 2.31
N LYS A 79 -7.37 -6.67 3.43
CA LYS A 79 -6.73 -6.86 4.72
C LYS A 79 -6.64 -8.35 5.08
N GLU A 80 -7.69 -9.10 4.79
CA GLU A 80 -7.67 -10.54 5.03
C GLU A 80 -6.65 -11.24 4.14
N LYS A 81 -6.58 -10.82 2.88
CA LYS A 81 -5.59 -11.36 1.95
C LYS A 81 -4.18 -11.03 2.41
N GLU A 82 -3.97 -9.83 2.93
CA GLU A 82 -2.67 -9.41 3.42
C GLU A 82 -2.22 -10.26 4.59
N ALA A 83 -3.12 -10.53 5.51
CA ALA A 83 -2.79 -11.37 6.67
C ALA A 83 -2.41 -12.78 6.23
N ARG A 84 -3.14 -13.33 5.28
CA ARG A 84 -2.85 -14.66 4.77
C ARG A 84 -1.53 -14.68 4.00
N ALA A 85 -1.33 -13.67 3.16
CA ALA A 85 -0.10 -13.57 2.39
C ALA A 85 1.11 -13.42 3.31
N PHE A 86 0.96 -12.64 4.37
CA PHE A 86 2.02 -12.45 5.34
C PHE A 86 2.41 -13.80 5.96
N GLN A 87 1.43 -14.57 6.40
CA GLN A 87 1.69 -15.86 7.02
C GLN A 87 2.35 -16.82 6.03
N ILE A 88 1.83 -16.90 4.82
CA ILE A 88 2.40 -17.76 3.79
C ILE A 88 3.84 -17.37 3.51
N CYS A 89 4.10 -16.07 3.39
CA CYS A 89 5.44 -15.60 3.11
C CYS A 89 6.41 -15.93 4.24
N GLN A 90 5.99 -15.79 5.49
CA GLN A 90 6.82 -16.16 6.62
C GLN A 90 7.19 -17.64 6.58
N GLU A 91 6.23 -18.49 6.26
CA GLU A 91 6.46 -19.92 6.18
C GLU A 91 7.45 -20.24 5.05
N LYS A 92 7.28 -19.56 3.92
CA LYS A 92 8.18 -19.80 2.78
C LYS A 92 9.60 -19.31 3.06
N ILE A 93 9.73 -18.20 3.75
CA ILE A 93 11.05 -17.70 4.14
C ILE A 93 11.75 -18.75 5.01
N ALA A 94 11.01 -19.34 5.95
CA ALA A 94 11.57 -20.37 6.80
C ALA A 94 11.93 -21.62 6.02
N GLU A 95 11.08 -22.04 5.09
CA GLU A 95 11.34 -23.21 4.25
C GLU A 95 12.59 -23.03 3.40
N HIS A 96 12.79 -21.82 2.89
CA HIS A 96 13.95 -21.54 2.07
C HIS A 96 15.21 -21.21 2.88
N GLY A 97 15.07 -21.13 4.18
CA GLY A 97 16.21 -20.86 5.06
C GLY A 97 16.82 -19.49 4.84
N LEU A 98 16.03 -18.51 4.48
CA LEU A 98 16.56 -17.17 4.19
C LEU A 98 16.70 -16.36 5.46
N GLU A 99 17.80 -15.59 5.52
CA GLU A 99 18.05 -14.72 6.66
C GLU A 99 17.43 -13.36 6.43
N MET A 100 16.11 -13.32 6.50
CA MET A 100 15.36 -12.07 6.33
C MET A 100 14.15 -12.11 7.25
N LYS A 101 13.66 -10.94 7.60
CA LYS A 101 12.49 -10.80 8.43
C LYS A 101 11.40 -10.06 7.66
N LEU A 102 10.25 -10.67 7.56
CA LEU A 102 9.11 -10.04 6.92
C LEU A 102 8.50 -9.03 7.87
N VAL A 103 8.29 -7.81 7.39
CA VAL A 103 7.75 -6.73 8.18
C VAL A 103 6.27 -6.52 7.87
N GLU A 104 5.92 -6.57 6.59
CA GLU A 104 4.58 -6.21 6.18
C GLU A 104 4.25 -6.79 4.80
N ALA A 105 2.96 -7.06 4.58
CA ALA A 105 2.45 -7.41 3.26
C ALA A 105 1.31 -6.46 2.95
N GLU A 106 1.32 -5.90 1.75
CA GLU A 106 0.28 -4.97 1.32
C GLU A 106 -0.28 -5.39 -0.03
N TYR A 107 -1.60 -5.43 -0.13
CA TYR A 107 -2.24 -5.59 -1.42
C TYR A 107 -2.60 -4.23 -1.99
N SER A 108 -2.53 -4.10 -3.31
CA SER A 108 -3.05 -2.92 -3.97
C SER A 108 -4.56 -2.89 -3.76
N PHE A 109 -5.16 -1.72 -3.85
CA PHE A 109 -6.61 -1.60 -3.69
C PHE A 109 -7.34 -2.50 -4.68
N GLU A 110 -6.83 -2.59 -5.90
CA GLU A 110 -7.43 -3.43 -6.93
C GLU A 110 -7.24 -4.93 -6.68
N GLY A 111 -6.37 -5.28 -5.75
CA GLY A 111 -6.17 -6.67 -5.38
C GLY A 111 -5.35 -7.49 -6.34
N ASN A 112 -4.73 -6.86 -7.32
CA ASN A 112 -3.96 -7.56 -8.35
C ASN A 112 -2.45 -7.54 -8.13
N LYS A 113 -1.99 -6.91 -7.06
CA LYS A 113 -0.57 -6.86 -6.72
C LYS A 113 -0.40 -6.99 -5.23
N VAL A 114 0.66 -7.64 -4.82
CA VAL A 114 1.04 -7.71 -3.42
C VAL A 114 2.49 -7.30 -3.27
N LEU A 115 2.75 -6.47 -2.27
CA LEU A 115 4.09 -6.03 -1.93
C LEU A 115 4.47 -6.60 -0.57
N PHE A 116 5.66 -7.18 -0.50
CA PHE A 116 6.20 -7.66 0.75
C PHE A 116 7.37 -6.78 1.16
N PHE A 117 7.33 -6.32 2.39
CA PHE A 117 8.38 -5.48 2.95
C PHE A 117 9.16 -6.29 3.97
N PHE A 118 10.46 -6.32 3.84
CA PHE A 118 11.27 -7.12 4.73
C PHE A 118 12.59 -6.41 5.04
N THR A 119 13.25 -6.89 6.09
CA THR A 119 14.58 -6.42 6.45
C THR A 119 15.53 -7.59 6.38
N ALA A 120 16.76 -7.33 6.01
CA ALA A 120 17.80 -8.32 5.98
C ALA A 120 19.13 -7.62 6.22
N GLU A 121 20.06 -8.31 6.89
CA GLU A 121 21.34 -7.71 7.22
C GLU A 121 22.34 -7.84 6.08
N GLY A 122 22.12 -8.76 5.18
CA GLY A 122 22.98 -8.98 4.05
C GLY A 122 22.21 -9.20 2.78
N ARG A 123 22.89 -9.69 1.79
CA ARG A 123 22.25 -10.01 0.53
C ARG A 123 21.43 -11.30 0.66
N VAL A 124 20.27 -11.27 0.09
CA VAL A 124 19.38 -12.43 0.08
C VAL A 124 18.97 -12.68 -1.37
N ASP A 125 19.04 -13.93 -1.77
CA ASP A 125 18.60 -14.32 -3.10
C ASP A 125 17.13 -14.75 -3.00
N PHE A 126 16.26 -13.93 -3.56
CA PHE A 126 14.81 -14.15 -3.46
C PHE A 126 14.23 -14.95 -4.60
N ARG A 127 14.99 -15.31 -5.60
CA ARG A 127 14.42 -15.86 -6.82
C ARG A 127 13.54 -17.08 -6.58
N ALA A 128 14.02 -18.01 -5.78
CA ALA A 128 13.24 -19.20 -5.48
C ALA A 128 12.03 -18.86 -4.61
N LEU A 129 12.22 -17.94 -3.66
CA LEU A 129 11.14 -17.50 -2.80
C LEU A 129 10.02 -16.85 -3.61
N VAL A 130 10.38 -15.97 -4.54
CA VAL A 130 9.39 -15.28 -5.36
C VAL A 130 8.56 -16.25 -6.18
N LYS A 131 9.20 -17.24 -6.76
CA LYS A 131 8.49 -18.26 -7.53
C LYS A 131 7.53 -19.05 -6.67
N ASP A 132 7.99 -19.42 -5.48
CA ASP A 132 7.17 -20.17 -4.55
C ASP A 132 5.98 -19.36 -4.07
N LEU A 133 6.21 -18.08 -3.77
CA LEU A 133 5.14 -17.19 -3.35
C LEU A 133 4.11 -16.99 -4.45
N ALA A 134 4.57 -16.81 -5.68
CA ALA A 134 3.66 -16.65 -6.80
C ALA A 134 2.73 -17.84 -6.93
N SER A 135 3.29 -19.04 -6.78
CA SER A 135 2.50 -20.26 -6.86
C SER A 135 1.55 -20.42 -5.68
N ALA A 136 2.01 -20.07 -4.49
CA ALA A 136 1.22 -20.29 -3.26
C ALA A 136 0.12 -19.27 -3.06
N ILE A 137 0.37 -18.03 -3.42
CA ILE A 137 -0.55 -16.93 -3.13
C ILE A 137 -1.51 -16.66 -4.27
N ASP A 138 -0.99 -16.66 -5.48
CA ASP A 138 -1.76 -16.21 -6.62
C ASP A 138 -2.10 -17.34 -7.56
N ARG A 139 -2.91 -18.26 -7.08
CA ARG A 139 -3.29 -19.40 -7.90
C ARG A 139 -4.27 -19.03 -8.99
N LYS A 140 -5.06 -18.00 -8.74
CA LYS A 140 -6.13 -17.64 -9.66
C LYS A 140 -5.77 -16.52 -10.59
N SER A 141 -5.17 -15.48 -10.06
CA SER A 141 -4.92 -14.31 -10.87
C SER A 141 -3.61 -14.38 -11.61
N THR A 142 -2.70 -15.20 -11.18
CA THR A 142 -1.42 -15.41 -11.84
C THR A 142 -0.66 -14.12 -12.08
N ARG A 143 -0.98 -13.10 -11.36
CA ARG A 143 -0.41 -11.79 -11.57
C ARG A 143 0.58 -11.36 -10.53
N LEU A 144 1.08 -12.27 -9.76
CA LEU A 144 2.10 -11.93 -8.81
C LEU A 144 3.36 -11.58 -9.59
N ASN A 145 3.60 -10.32 -9.72
CA ASN A 145 4.73 -9.83 -10.48
C ASN A 145 5.94 -9.79 -9.57
N SER A 146 6.90 -10.65 -9.83
CA SER A 146 8.04 -10.80 -8.97
C SER A 146 8.83 -9.51 -8.79
N SER A 147 8.91 -8.70 -9.82
CA SER A 147 9.69 -7.48 -9.73
C SER A 147 9.04 -6.43 -8.86
N HIS A 148 7.77 -6.58 -8.58
CA HIS A 148 7.03 -5.62 -7.79
C HIS A 148 6.53 -6.15 -6.47
N SER A 149 6.64 -7.44 -6.27
CA SER A 149 6.04 -8.09 -5.11
C SER A 149 6.90 -8.05 -3.87
N ILE A 150 8.19 -7.94 -4.03
CA ILE A 150 9.12 -7.96 -2.90
C ILE A 150 10.00 -6.74 -2.96
N ARG A 151 10.05 -6.04 -1.86
CA ARG A 151 10.85 -4.84 -1.76
C ARG A 151 11.69 -4.91 -0.50
N SER A 152 12.98 -4.72 -0.69
CA SER A 152 13.91 -4.75 0.42
C SER A 152 13.83 -3.50 1.28
N ARG A 153 13.90 -3.68 2.58
CA ARG A 153 14.00 -2.61 3.55
C ARG A 153 15.21 -2.89 4.39
N MET A 154 16.28 -2.24 4.08
CA MET A 154 17.55 -2.47 4.75
C MET A 154 17.78 -1.38 5.80
N PRO A 155 17.56 -1.67 7.08
CA PRO A 155 17.69 -0.64 8.11
C PRO A 155 19.07 0.02 8.09
N SER A 156 20.08 -0.78 7.87
CA SER A 156 21.44 -0.27 7.87
C SER A 156 21.75 0.53 6.63
N SER A 157 21.01 0.32 5.58
CA SER A 157 21.26 1.05 4.35
C SER A 157 20.40 2.30 4.29
N ALA A 158 19.56 2.41 5.24
CA ALA A 158 18.74 3.59 5.33
C ALA A 158 19.64 4.75 5.62
#